data_47163d841bbb2153394832fcfd57edbd
#
_entry.id   47163d841bbb2153394832fcfd57edbd
#
_cell.length_a   1.000
_cell.length_b   1.000
_cell.length_c   1.000
_cell.angle_alpha   90.00
_cell.angle_beta   90.00
_cell.angle_gamma   90.00
#
_symmetry.space_group_name_H-M   'P 1'
#
loop_
_entity.id
_entity.type
_entity.pdbx_description
1 polymer ?
#
loop_
_entity_poly.entity_id
_entity_poly.type
_entity_poly.pdbx_seq_one_letter_code
_entity_poly.pdbx_strand_id
1 'polypeptide(L)'
;MFRLFGRGKRKYQVSFDSRVFHAEKTSYIAGETVTVTFGPIATDTNYDFFTDVQGVDISLGFDREKGYVLTFPMPAQDVKLSFRSHNTMAVKQ
;
A
#
# COMPACT_ATOMS: atom_id res chain seq x y z
N MET A 1 8.85 -1.96 -35.13
CA MET A 1 8.51 -1.69 -34.64
C MET A 1 8.04 -1.43 -33.97
N PHE A 2 7.97 -1.55 -33.85
CA PHE A 2 7.62 -1.32 -33.12
C PHE A 2 7.32 -1.09 -32.42
N ARG A 3 7.43 -1.16 -32.16
CA ARG A 3 7.18 -0.92 -31.43
C ARG A 3 6.69 -0.76 -30.68
N LEU A 4 6.77 -0.97 -30.59
CA LEU A 4 6.24 -0.75 -29.83
C LEU A 4 6.15 -0.48 -29.15
N PHE A 5 6.61 -0.50 -29.16
CA PHE A 5 6.39 -0.22 -28.44
C PHE A 5 6.10 0.16 -27.39
N GLY A 6 6.83 0.09 -27.10
CA GLY A 6 6.77 0.61 -25.87
C GLY A 6 5.53 1.04 -25.35
N ARG A 7 4.89 1.37 -26.04
CA ARG A 7 3.82 1.68 -25.62
C ARG A 7 3.18 0.76 -25.01
N GLY A 8 3.54 -0.23 -24.86
CA GLY A 8 2.78 -1.25 -24.34
C GLY A 8 2.55 -1.28 -22.85
N LYS A 9 3.32 -0.63 -22.06
CA LYS A 9 3.19 -0.78 -20.62
C LYS A 9 2.32 0.31 -20.04
N ARG A 10 1.09 -0.07 -19.71
CA ARG A 10 0.18 0.84 -19.08
C ARG A 10 0.47 0.91 -17.59
N LYS A 11 0.42 2.10 -17.02
CA LYS A 11 0.65 2.29 -15.60
C LYS A 11 -0.66 2.54 -14.88
N TYR A 12 -0.71 2.06 -13.65
CA TYR A 12 -1.87 2.21 -12.80
C TYR A 12 -1.45 2.96 -11.53
N GLN A 13 -2.39 3.63 -10.91
CA GLN A 13 -2.10 4.49 -9.77
C GLN A 13 -2.42 3.82 -8.45
N VAL A 14 -1.59 4.08 -7.44
CA VAL A 14 -1.89 3.72 -6.07
C VAL A 14 -2.17 5.02 -5.33
N SER A 15 -3.35 5.14 -4.75
CA SER A 15 -3.71 6.32 -3.99
C SER A 15 -3.87 5.97 -2.52
N PHE A 16 -3.61 6.93 -1.65
CA PHE A 16 -3.68 6.73 -0.21
C PHE A 16 -3.63 8.08 0.49
N ASP A 17 -3.87 8.06 1.80
CA ASP A 17 -3.79 9.26 2.61
C ASP A 17 -2.30 9.53 2.88
N SER A 18 -1.76 10.57 2.28
CA SER A 18 -0.34 10.86 2.37
C SER A 18 0.08 11.41 3.74
N ARG A 19 -0.85 11.60 4.64
CA ARG A 19 -0.48 12.00 5.99
C ARG A 19 0.12 10.83 6.77
N VAL A 20 -0.22 9.61 6.41
CA VAL A 20 0.25 8.42 7.10
C VAL A 20 0.92 7.41 6.18
N PHE A 21 0.60 7.40 4.90
CA PHE A 21 1.25 6.51 3.94
C PHE A 21 2.27 7.29 3.13
N HIS A 22 3.41 6.67 2.85
CA HIS A 22 4.47 7.30 2.08
C HIS A 22 5.05 6.31 1.10
N ALA A 23 5.37 6.76 -0.10
CA ALA A 23 5.96 5.90 -1.13
C ALA A 23 6.82 6.75 -2.04
N GLU A 24 7.86 6.14 -2.61
CA GLU A 24 8.71 6.85 -3.54
C GLU A 24 8.01 7.07 -4.87
N LYS A 25 7.11 6.21 -5.22
CA LYS A 25 6.33 6.39 -6.44
C LYS A 25 4.93 5.85 -6.22
N THR A 26 3.99 6.30 -7.03
CA THR A 26 2.59 5.91 -6.90
C THR A 26 2.04 5.36 -8.21
N SER A 27 2.88 5.16 -9.22
CA SER A 27 2.45 4.69 -10.52
C SER A 27 3.26 3.44 -10.87
N TYR A 28 2.59 2.36 -11.22
CA TYR A 28 3.22 1.06 -11.43
C TYR A 28 2.60 0.33 -12.61
N ILE A 29 3.36 -0.51 -13.26
CA ILE A 29 2.77 -1.41 -14.25
C ILE A 29 2.26 -2.65 -13.52
N ALA A 30 1.35 -3.37 -14.14
CA ALA A 30 0.79 -4.59 -13.53
C ALA A 30 1.90 -5.60 -13.26
N GLY A 31 1.88 -6.23 -12.11
CA GLY A 31 2.88 -7.21 -11.70
C GLY A 31 4.09 -6.64 -10.99
N GLU A 32 4.27 -5.35 -11.05
CA GLU A 32 5.38 -4.70 -10.37
C GLU A 32 5.10 -4.70 -8.87
N THR A 33 6.14 -4.79 -8.05
CA THR A 33 5.95 -4.78 -6.60
C THR A 33 5.75 -3.34 -6.12
N VAL A 34 4.64 -3.12 -5.46
CA VAL A 34 4.35 -1.82 -4.83
C VAL A 34 4.94 -1.86 -3.42
N THR A 35 5.60 -0.79 -3.01
CA THR A 35 6.13 -0.67 -1.65
C THR A 35 5.66 0.67 -1.07
N VAL A 36 4.97 0.60 0.06
CA VAL A 36 4.42 1.78 0.73
C VAL A 36 4.73 1.65 2.22
N THR A 37 5.13 2.73 2.85
CA THR A 37 5.36 2.72 4.30
C THR A 37 4.22 3.44 4.99
N PHE A 38 3.97 3.07 6.24
CA PHE A 38 2.90 3.64 7.05
C PHE A 38 3.44 4.05 8.41
N GLY A 39 3.28 5.29 8.77
CA GLY A 39 3.70 5.83 10.06
C GLY A 39 3.34 7.29 10.21
N PRO A 40 3.43 7.83 11.41
CA PRO A 40 3.94 7.18 12.62
C PRO A 40 2.94 6.16 13.18
N ILE A 41 3.46 5.24 14.00
CA ILE A 41 2.65 4.18 14.58
C ILE A 41 2.46 4.46 16.06
N ALA A 42 1.23 4.35 16.53
CA ALA A 42 0.93 4.50 17.94
C ALA A 42 1.05 3.14 18.63
N THR A 43 1.59 3.12 19.83
CA THR A 43 1.61 1.90 20.61
C THR A 43 0.18 1.62 21.07
N ASP A 44 -0.11 0.42 21.46
CA ASP A 44 -1.43 0.01 21.93
C ASP A 44 -2.50 0.17 20.85
N THR A 45 -2.10 0.16 19.60
CA THR A 45 -3.03 0.32 18.49
C THR A 45 -2.76 -0.78 17.46
N ASN A 46 -3.80 -1.44 17.01
CA ASN A 46 -3.70 -2.40 15.94
C ASN A 46 -4.12 -1.75 14.65
N TYR A 47 -3.45 -2.11 13.56
CA TYR A 47 -3.72 -1.55 12.25
C TYR A 47 -4.04 -2.67 11.28
N ASP A 48 -5.07 -2.48 10.47
CA ASP A 48 -5.40 -3.38 9.38
C ASP A 48 -5.31 -2.59 8.10
N PHE A 49 -4.68 -3.16 7.09
CA PHE A 49 -4.49 -2.50 5.81
C PHE A 49 -5.25 -3.25 4.73
N PHE A 50 -5.86 -2.53 3.82
CA PHE A 50 -6.65 -3.15 2.77
C PHE A 50 -6.72 -2.26 1.54
N THR A 51 -7.14 -2.84 0.44
CA THR A 51 -7.33 -2.08 -0.80
C THR A 51 -8.77 -2.23 -1.25
N ASP A 52 -9.16 -1.39 -2.19
CA ASP A 52 -10.49 -1.48 -2.78
C ASP A 52 -10.55 -2.53 -3.89
N VAL A 53 -9.45 -3.22 -4.17
CA VAL A 53 -9.40 -4.24 -5.21
C VAL A 53 -9.33 -5.61 -4.53
N GLN A 54 -10.24 -6.51 -4.88
CA GLN A 54 -10.23 -7.83 -4.31
C GLN A 54 -9.04 -8.62 -4.83
N GLY A 55 -8.53 -9.52 -4.02
CA GLY A 55 -7.46 -10.40 -4.45
C GLY A 55 -6.06 -9.85 -4.30
N VAL A 56 -5.93 -8.63 -3.79
CA VAL A 56 -4.61 -8.07 -3.56
C VAL A 56 -4.13 -8.53 -2.19
N ASP A 57 -3.01 -9.24 -2.17
CA ASP A 57 -2.44 -9.74 -0.94
C ASP A 57 -1.36 -8.80 -0.47
N ILE A 58 -1.60 -8.12 0.62
CA ILE A 58 -0.64 -7.18 1.19
C ILE A 58 0.26 -7.94 2.15
N SER A 59 1.57 -7.89 1.90
CA SER A 59 2.55 -8.43 2.82
C SER A 59 3.00 -7.31 3.73
N LEU A 60 3.10 -7.59 5.02
CA LEU A 60 3.40 -6.56 5.99
C LEU A 60 4.73 -6.85 6.67
N GLY A 61 5.62 -5.88 6.64
CA GLY A 61 6.87 -5.91 7.38
C GLY A 61 6.94 -4.72 8.30
N PHE A 62 8.02 -4.63 9.04
CA PHE A 62 8.21 -3.53 9.96
C PHE A 62 9.65 -3.02 9.90
N ASP A 63 9.78 -1.70 9.82
CA ASP A 63 11.08 -1.05 9.82
C ASP A 63 11.10 -0.11 11.00
N ARG A 64 12.15 -0.17 11.81
CA ARG A 64 12.19 0.63 13.03
C ARG A 64 12.11 2.11 12.78
N GLU A 65 12.58 2.58 11.66
CA GLU A 65 12.56 4.00 11.37
C GLU A 65 11.34 4.43 10.58
N LYS A 66 10.84 3.56 9.70
CA LYS A 66 9.78 3.95 8.80
C LYS A 66 8.40 3.51 9.22
N GLY A 67 8.32 2.56 10.14
CA GLY A 67 7.03 2.02 10.57
C GLY A 67 6.70 0.74 9.82
N TYR A 68 5.44 0.55 9.47
CA TYR A 68 5.05 -0.63 8.72
C TYR A 68 5.46 -0.47 7.26
N VAL A 69 5.88 -1.56 6.65
CA VAL A 69 6.22 -1.59 5.23
C VAL A 69 5.25 -2.54 4.56
N LEU A 70 4.45 -2.02 3.64
CA LEU A 70 3.45 -2.81 2.94
C LEU A 70 3.93 -3.07 1.53
N THR A 71 3.84 -4.32 1.08
CA THR A 71 4.18 -4.65 -0.30
C THR A 71 3.08 -5.52 -0.88
N PHE A 72 2.83 -5.36 -2.16
CA PHE A 72 1.88 -6.20 -2.89
C PHE A 72 2.16 -6.08 -4.39
N PRO A 73 1.78 -7.10 -5.15
CA PRO A 73 1.95 -7.01 -6.60
C PRO A 73 0.85 -6.10 -7.18
N MET A 74 1.22 -5.20 -8.06
CA MET A 74 0.26 -4.26 -8.63
C MET A 74 -0.74 -5.00 -9.51
N PRO A 75 -2.05 -4.83 -9.26
CA PRO A 75 -3.03 -5.42 -10.15
C PRO A 75 -3.15 -4.57 -11.42
N ALA A 76 -3.86 -5.06 -12.41
CA ALA A 76 -4.04 -4.33 -13.66
C ALA A 76 -5.18 -3.33 -13.54
N GLN A 77 -5.16 -2.51 -12.50
CA GLN A 77 -6.13 -1.45 -12.29
C GLN A 77 -5.64 -0.56 -11.17
N ASP A 78 -6.22 0.62 -11.03
CA ASP A 78 -5.84 1.55 -9.97
C ASP A 78 -6.26 0.98 -8.63
N VAL A 79 -5.49 1.29 -7.60
CA VAL A 79 -5.68 0.77 -6.26
C VAL A 79 -5.79 1.92 -5.28
N LYS A 80 -6.74 1.83 -4.36
CA LYS A 80 -6.81 2.76 -3.25
C LYS A 80 -6.46 1.98 -2.00
N LEU A 81 -5.37 2.37 -1.35
CA LEU A 81 -4.87 1.72 -0.15
C LEU A 81 -5.43 2.44 1.06
N SER A 82 -5.95 1.71 2.00
CA SER A 82 -6.59 2.27 3.19
C SER A 82 -6.19 1.51 4.42
N PHE A 83 -6.49 2.06 5.57
CA PHE A 83 -6.22 1.39 6.83
C PHE A 83 -7.36 1.60 7.79
N ARG A 84 -7.43 0.73 8.78
CA ARG A 84 -8.34 0.87 9.88
C ARG A 84 -7.51 0.64 11.13
N SER A 85 -7.71 1.43 12.15
CA SER A 85 -6.99 1.26 13.40
C SER A 85 -7.96 1.12 14.55
N HIS A 86 -7.56 0.41 15.58
CA HIS A 86 -8.34 0.37 16.79
C HIS A 86 -7.38 0.21 17.96
N ASN A 87 -7.73 0.88 19.04
CA ASN A 87 -6.87 0.92 20.20
C ASN A 87 -7.14 -0.31 21.04
N THR A 88 -6.11 -1.10 21.31
CA THR A 88 -6.31 -2.33 22.06
C THR A 88 -6.68 -2.07 23.50
N MET A 89 -6.31 -0.91 24.03
CA MET A 89 -6.66 -0.61 25.40
C MET A 89 -8.13 -0.31 25.57
N ALA A 90 -8.78 0.13 24.54
CA ALA A 90 -10.17 0.50 24.65
C ALA A 90 -11.09 -0.69 24.77
N VAL A 91 -10.61 -1.85 24.51
CA VAL A 91 -11.45 -3.00 24.56
C VAL A 91 -11.81 -3.40 25.94
N LYS A 92 -11.12 -2.90 26.90
CA LYS A 92 -11.35 -3.33 28.17
C LYS A 92 -12.51 -2.91 28.75
N GLN A 93 -13.32 -2.29 28.35
CA GLN A 93 -14.44 -1.87 29.05
C GLN A 93 -15.54 -2.70 29.09
#